data_cde6653959da94a0a1758151a7a9fe8d
#
_entry.id   cde6653959da94a0a1758151a7a9fe8d
#
_cell.length_a   1.000
_cell.length_b   1.000
_cell.length_c   1.000
_cell.angle_alpha   90.00
_cell.angle_beta   90.00
_cell.angle_gamma   90.00
#
_symmetry.space_group_name_H-M   'P 1'
#
loop_
_entity.id
_entity.type
_entity.pdbx_description
1 polymer ?
#
loop_
_entity_poly.entity_id
_entity_poly.type
_entity_poly.pdbx_seq_one_letter_code
_entity_poly.pdbx_strand_id
1 'polypeptide(L)'
;MTDRISVKNLCLHGFHGVYPEERKLGQKFFVDIDCRLDLAACAGEDDYSKAVCYGALCDLAAEISGLGPYNLIETLGVRIAEAVLARFDPVGEVRVRVRKPSAPIAAALDHVEIEIVRTRRRRVAFSLGSNIGDKPGNLRTALAWMNTLEGTVIDRVSRFYKTEPWGETDQDWFLNACAMGWTTAAPVVFLQALKRIELTLGRVPGRRWGPRTIDIDILFIDDLEMETPLLTLPHRDMFNRAFVLIPLAEIAAEQVVQGRKIGDAATGIDVAEGDIVPLEE
;
A
#
# COMPACT_ATOMS: atom_id res chain seq x y z
N MET A 1 12.33 -6.51 -9.88
CA MET A 1 13.46 -5.93 -9.11
C MET A 1 13.11 -4.48 -8.87
N THR A 2 13.38 -3.95 -7.71
CA THR A 2 13.18 -2.53 -7.43
C THR A 2 14.52 -1.82 -7.59
N ASP A 3 14.54 -0.74 -8.36
CA ASP A 3 15.69 0.13 -8.51
C ASP A 3 15.96 0.90 -7.21
N ARG A 4 17.08 1.61 -7.17
CA ARG A 4 17.48 2.33 -5.96
C ARG A 4 18.17 3.65 -6.29
N ILE A 5 17.74 4.70 -5.57
CA ILE A 5 18.48 5.97 -5.46
C ILE A 5 19.16 6.00 -4.09
N SER A 6 20.43 6.37 -4.05
CA SER A 6 21.20 6.43 -2.81
C SER A 6 21.88 7.78 -2.62
N VAL A 7 21.65 8.39 -1.48
CA VAL A 7 22.49 9.46 -0.94
C VAL A 7 23.44 8.84 0.07
N LYS A 8 24.74 9.08 -0.05
CA LYS A 8 25.76 8.50 0.82
C LYS A 8 26.57 9.57 1.53
N ASN A 9 26.79 9.33 2.80
CA ASN A 9 27.67 10.12 3.64
C ASN A 9 27.30 11.63 3.70
N LEU A 10 25.99 11.95 3.67
CA LEU A 10 25.52 13.32 3.87
C LEU A 10 25.92 13.81 5.25
N CYS A 11 26.79 14.83 5.31
CA CYS A 11 27.27 15.41 6.56
C CYS A 11 26.32 16.52 7.04
N LEU A 12 25.70 16.30 8.20
CA LEU A 12 24.84 17.28 8.87
C LEU A 12 25.50 17.70 10.18
N HIS A 13 25.49 19.01 10.48
CA HIS A 13 25.82 19.49 11.83
C HIS A 13 24.51 19.55 12.63
N GLY A 14 24.47 18.89 13.78
CA GLY A 14 23.27 18.81 14.61
C GLY A 14 23.57 18.87 16.10
N PHE A 15 22.55 19.20 16.87
CA PHE A 15 22.63 19.37 18.36
C PHE A 15 21.92 18.21 19.07
N HIS A 16 21.94 17.01 18.44
CA HIS A 16 21.25 15.82 18.93
C HIS A 16 22.09 15.11 20.01
N GLY A 17 21.42 14.66 21.06
CA GLY A 17 22.01 13.91 22.15
C GLY A 17 21.32 14.20 23.49
N VAL A 18 21.66 13.40 24.50
CA VAL A 18 21.07 13.51 25.85
C VAL A 18 21.87 14.44 26.75
N TYR A 19 23.18 14.62 26.48
CA TYR A 19 24.04 15.45 27.31
C TYR A 19 23.95 16.93 26.93
N PRO A 20 24.02 17.86 27.96
CA PRO A 20 23.96 19.29 27.70
C PRO A 20 25.06 19.78 26.75
N GLU A 21 26.27 19.20 26.83
CA GLU A 21 27.41 19.53 25.99
C GLU A 21 27.14 19.25 24.52
N GLU A 22 26.49 18.13 24.18
CA GLU A 22 26.11 17.78 22.82
C GLU A 22 25.13 18.80 22.25
N ARG A 23 24.19 19.26 23.07
CA ARG A 23 23.19 20.27 22.68
C ARG A 23 23.75 21.67 22.54
N LYS A 24 24.83 21.99 23.27
CA LYS A 24 25.47 23.31 23.26
C LYS A 24 26.47 23.42 22.10
N LEU A 25 27.29 22.42 21.91
CA LEU A 25 28.40 22.45 20.94
C LEU A 25 27.95 21.93 19.57
N GLY A 26 27.02 20.99 19.53
CA GLY A 26 26.67 20.24 18.35
C GLY A 26 27.80 19.32 17.90
N GLN A 27 27.53 18.50 16.93
CA GLN A 27 28.51 17.60 16.30
C GLN A 27 28.09 17.21 14.87
N LYS A 28 29.01 16.57 14.17
CA LYS A 28 28.70 16.01 12.83
C LYS A 28 27.97 14.70 12.97
N PHE A 29 26.92 14.55 12.16
CA PHE A 29 26.24 13.31 11.90
C PHE A 29 26.37 12.98 10.42
N PHE A 30 26.57 11.73 10.07
CA PHE A 30 26.59 11.29 8.67
C PHE A 30 25.39 10.44 8.39
N VAL A 31 24.64 10.81 7.36
CA VAL A 31 23.37 10.16 6.99
C VAL A 31 23.51 9.52 5.63
N ASP A 32 23.11 8.25 5.54
CA ASP A 32 22.85 7.58 4.26
C ASP A 32 21.35 7.41 4.09
N ILE A 33 20.85 7.65 2.88
CA ILE A 33 19.44 7.47 2.52
C ILE A 33 19.41 6.59 1.28
N ASP A 34 18.85 5.39 1.37
CA ASP A 34 18.63 4.48 0.26
C ASP A 34 17.12 4.37 0.01
N CYS A 35 16.64 4.87 -1.13
CA CYS A 35 15.25 4.80 -1.56
C CYS A 35 15.07 3.71 -2.59
N ARG A 36 14.14 2.77 -2.38
CA ARG A 36 13.73 1.77 -3.37
C ARG A 36 12.46 2.26 -4.09
N LEU A 37 12.49 2.24 -5.41
CA LEU A 37 11.41 2.71 -6.26
C LEU A 37 11.53 2.06 -7.65
N ASP A 38 10.58 2.33 -8.53
CA ASP A 38 10.65 1.98 -9.95
C ASP A 38 11.13 3.21 -10.73
N LEU A 39 12.25 3.09 -11.42
CA LEU A 39 12.84 4.16 -12.24
C LEU A 39 12.42 4.09 -13.71
N ALA A 40 11.68 3.05 -14.13
CA ALA A 40 11.34 2.85 -15.54
C ALA A 40 10.54 4.04 -16.11
N ALA A 41 9.65 4.62 -15.32
CA ALA A 41 8.80 5.74 -15.76
C ALA A 41 9.60 7.02 -16.05
N CYS A 42 10.59 7.35 -15.23
CA CYS A 42 11.43 8.53 -15.46
C CYS A 42 12.54 8.27 -16.49
N ALA A 43 13.15 7.08 -16.46
CA ALA A 43 14.26 6.74 -17.35
C ALA A 43 13.80 6.48 -18.79
N GLY A 44 12.60 5.92 -19.00
CA GLY A 44 12.09 5.61 -20.34
C GLY A 44 11.76 6.85 -21.18
N GLU A 45 11.40 7.94 -20.55
CA GLU A 45 11.06 9.22 -21.19
C GLU A 45 12.09 10.32 -20.94
N ASP A 46 13.14 10.05 -20.15
CA ASP A 46 14.14 11.02 -19.65
C ASP A 46 13.46 12.25 -18.98
N ASP A 47 12.41 11.97 -18.21
CA ASP A 47 11.55 13.00 -17.63
C ASP A 47 11.89 13.24 -16.15
N TYR A 48 12.56 14.37 -15.89
CA TYR A 48 12.95 14.77 -14.54
C TYR A 48 11.74 15.00 -13.61
N SER A 49 10.57 15.38 -14.14
CA SER A 49 9.39 15.61 -13.32
C SER A 49 8.86 14.34 -12.63
N LYS A 50 9.18 13.18 -13.19
CA LYS A 50 8.86 11.85 -12.66
C LYS A 50 9.95 11.28 -11.75
N ALA A 51 11.09 11.97 -11.64
CA ALA A 51 12.24 11.47 -10.87
C ALA A 51 12.15 11.90 -9.40
N VAL A 52 12.72 11.08 -8.52
CA VAL A 52 13.01 11.47 -7.14
C VAL A 52 14.33 12.23 -7.11
N CYS A 53 14.26 13.55 -6.85
CA CYS A 53 15.44 14.40 -6.80
C CYS A 53 16.27 14.10 -5.54
N TYR A 54 17.50 13.64 -5.72
CA TYR A 54 18.42 13.39 -4.62
C TYR A 54 18.87 14.66 -3.88
N GLY A 55 18.87 15.82 -4.54
CA GLY A 55 19.04 17.12 -3.86
C GLY A 55 17.92 17.39 -2.85
N ALA A 56 16.68 17.17 -3.25
CA ALA A 56 15.53 17.32 -2.36
C ALA A 56 15.53 16.30 -1.21
N LEU A 57 16.13 15.11 -1.39
CA LEU A 57 16.36 14.16 -0.27
C LEU A 57 17.38 14.72 0.73
N CYS A 58 18.46 15.34 0.26
CA CYS A 58 19.46 15.99 1.11
C CYS A 58 18.86 17.16 1.89
N ASP A 59 18.10 18.04 1.21
CA ASP A 59 17.45 19.19 1.81
C ASP A 59 16.44 18.76 2.87
N LEU A 60 15.65 17.73 2.60
CA LEU A 60 14.70 17.18 3.56
C LEU A 60 15.39 16.62 4.81
N ALA A 61 16.50 15.91 4.66
CA ALA A 61 17.25 15.38 5.79
C ALA A 61 17.84 16.51 6.65
N ALA A 62 18.32 17.59 6.03
CA ALA A 62 18.82 18.78 6.72
C ALA A 62 17.67 19.52 7.44
N GLU A 63 16.52 19.68 6.80
CA GLU A 63 15.32 20.27 7.39
C GLU A 63 14.91 19.50 8.67
N ILE A 64 14.76 18.17 8.55
CA ILE A 64 14.37 17.32 9.69
C ILE A 64 15.40 17.40 10.82
N SER A 65 16.70 17.39 10.50
CA SER A 65 17.76 17.61 11.52
C SER A 65 17.63 18.96 12.20
N GLY A 66 17.27 20.01 11.46
CA GLY A 66 17.07 21.38 11.97
C GLY A 66 15.87 21.53 12.91
N LEU A 67 14.86 20.64 12.82
CA LEU A 67 13.71 20.64 13.75
C LEU A 67 14.06 20.15 15.18
N GLY A 68 15.29 19.60 15.37
CA GLY A 68 15.79 19.16 16.67
C GLY A 68 16.03 20.30 17.68
N PRO A 69 16.69 20.01 18.81
CA PRO A 69 17.49 18.80 19.08
C PRO A 69 16.66 17.58 19.45
N TYR A 70 17.05 16.42 18.90
CA TYR A 70 16.51 15.12 19.33
C TYR A 70 17.41 14.49 20.39
N ASN A 71 16.84 13.79 21.35
CA ASN A 71 17.60 13.05 22.35
C ASN A 71 18.34 11.86 21.75
N LEU A 72 17.70 11.19 20.79
CA LEU A 72 18.14 9.93 20.23
C LEU A 72 18.39 10.07 18.71
N ILE A 73 19.46 9.46 18.23
CA ILE A 73 19.73 9.37 16.78
C ILE A 73 18.71 8.48 16.09
N GLU A 74 18.10 7.55 16.80
CA GLU A 74 16.97 6.73 16.35
C GLU A 74 15.77 7.60 15.97
N THR A 75 15.46 8.62 16.77
CA THR A 75 14.39 9.58 16.47
C THR A 75 14.68 10.35 15.17
N LEU A 76 15.93 10.81 15.01
CA LEU A 76 16.35 11.48 13.78
C LEU A 76 16.18 10.57 12.58
N GLY A 77 16.65 9.31 12.65
CA GLY A 77 16.55 8.33 11.58
C GLY A 77 15.10 7.99 11.21
N VAL A 78 14.24 7.80 12.22
CA VAL A 78 12.80 7.53 12.02
C VAL A 78 12.12 8.71 11.34
N ARG A 79 12.32 9.93 11.80
CA ARG A 79 11.70 11.14 11.24
C ARG A 79 12.14 11.40 9.80
N ILE A 80 13.43 11.18 9.47
CA ILE A 80 13.90 11.28 8.09
C ILE A 80 13.20 10.23 7.22
N ALA A 81 13.14 8.98 7.66
CA ALA A 81 12.51 7.91 6.89
C ALA A 81 11.01 8.16 6.63
N GLU A 82 10.28 8.59 7.66
CA GLU A 82 8.85 8.93 7.55
C GLU A 82 8.62 10.13 6.63
N ALA A 83 9.45 11.19 6.74
CA ALA A 83 9.36 12.36 5.89
C ALA A 83 9.67 12.03 4.42
N VAL A 84 10.64 11.15 4.14
CA VAL A 84 10.93 10.68 2.78
C VAL A 84 9.71 9.98 2.19
N LEU A 85 9.10 9.03 2.92
CA LEU A 85 7.90 8.35 2.45
C LEU A 85 6.70 9.31 2.28
N ALA A 86 6.56 10.32 3.13
CA ALA A 86 5.48 11.29 3.02
C ALA A 86 5.64 12.22 1.79
N ARG A 87 6.89 12.65 1.50
CA ARG A 87 7.15 13.65 0.46
C ARG A 87 7.34 13.06 -0.94
N PHE A 88 7.86 11.83 -1.05
CA PHE A 88 8.21 11.22 -2.34
C PHE A 88 7.34 9.99 -2.59
N ASP A 89 6.22 10.18 -3.24
CA ASP A 89 5.24 9.10 -3.50
C ASP A 89 5.79 7.89 -4.27
N PRO A 90 6.73 8.03 -5.26
CA PRO A 90 7.33 6.89 -5.92
C PRO A 90 8.17 5.98 -5.01
N VAL A 91 8.60 6.47 -3.83
CA VAL A 91 9.43 5.67 -2.90
C VAL A 91 8.57 4.64 -2.18
N GLY A 92 8.81 3.34 -2.45
CA GLY A 92 8.14 2.23 -1.78
C GLY A 92 8.79 1.82 -0.47
N GLU A 93 10.12 1.88 -0.39
CA GLU A 93 10.89 1.58 0.83
C GLU A 93 12.03 2.59 0.96
N VAL A 94 12.30 3.02 2.18
CA VAL A 94 13.45 3.84 2.51
C VAL A 94 14.25 3.20 3.65
N ARG A 95 15.58 3.20 3.48
CA ARG A 95 16.55 2.83 4.51
C ARG A 95 17.38 4.04 4.87
N VAL A 96 17.40 4.43 6.12
CA VAL A 96 18.16 5.54 6.66
C VAL A 96 19.18 5.00 7.65
N ARG A 97 20.46 5.32 7.45
CA ARG A 97 21.52 5.09 8.42
C ARG A 97 21.98 6.43 8.99
N VAL A 98 22.13 6.49 10.30
CA VAL A 98 22.67 7.67 10.97
C VAL A 98 23.90 7.26 11.75
N ARG A 99 25.04 7.87 11.44
CA ARG A 99 26.32 7.66 12.10
C ARG A 99 26.67 8.85 12.96
N LYS A 100 27.12 8.56 14.17
CA LYS A 100 27.54 9.52 15.18
C LYS A 100 29.01 9.25 15.57
N PRO A 101 30.01 9.88 14.92
CA PRO A 101 31.42 9.63 15.20
C PRO A 101 31.87 10.09 16.58
N SER A 102 31.33 11.23 17.06
CA SER A 102 31.70 11.78 18.37
C SER A 102 30.69 11.37 19.46
N ALA A 103 30.33 10.07 19.50
CA ALA A 103 29.52 9.56 20.59
C ALA A 103 30.27 9.67 21.92
N PRO A 104 29.62 10.16 23.00
CA PRO A 104 30.30 10.37 24.32
C PRO A 104 30.45 9.04 25.06
N ILE A 105 31.31 8.16 24.53
CA ILE A 105 31.60 6.82 25.05
C ILE A 105 33.09 6.76 25.41
N ALA A 106 33.41 6.24 26.60
CA ALA A 106 34.78 6.06 27.06
C ALA A 106 35.44 4.81 26.42
N ALA A 107 35.46 4.74 25.09
CA ALA A 107 36.05 3.68 24.29
C ALA A 107 36.52 4.21 22.94
N ALA A 108 37.57 3.60 22.36
CA ALA A 108 37.98 3.90 20.98
C ALA A 108 37.02 3.17 20.01
N LEU A 109 36.35 3.94 19.17
CA LEU A 109 35.47 3.44 18.11
C LEU A 109 35.43 4.45 16.96
N ASP A 110 35.09 4.01 15.77
CA ASP A 110 34.94 4.90 14.63
C ASP A 110 33.66 5.72 14.73
N HIS A 111 32.56 5.08 15.00
CA HIS A 111 31.25 5.73 15.16
C HIS A 111 30.24 4.76 15.81
N VAL A 112 29.13 5.32 16.28
CA VAL A 112 27.90 4.59 16.56
C VAL A 112 26.98 4.75 15.36
N GLU A 113 26.34 3.68 14.91
CA GLU A 113 25.41 3.68 13.78
C GLU A 113 24.07 3.07 14.19
N ILE A 114 22.99 3.63 13.66
CA ILE A 114 21.67 3.00 13.62
C ILE A 114 21.22 2.85 12.17
N GLU A 115 20.41 1.83 11.89
CA GLU A 115 19.72 1.64 10.62
C GLU A 115 18.21 1.57 10.86
N ILE A 116 17.46 2.37 10.12
CA ILE A 116 16.00 2.39 10.12
C ILE A 116 15.51 2.02 8.73
N VAL A 117 14.61 1.06 8.64
CA VAL A 117 13.91 0.71 7.40
C VAL A 117 12.43 1.00 7.58
N ARG A 118 11.84 1.70 6.61
CA ARG A 118 10.41 1.96 6.54
C ARG A 118 9.89 1.64 5.15
N THR A 119 8.75 0.97 5.09
CA THR A 119 8.07 0.61 3.84
C THR A 119 6.73 1.33 3.79
N ARG A 120 6.39 1.86 2.62
CA ARG A 120 5.09 2.51 2.37
C ARG A 120 3.99 1.49 2.54
N ARG A 121 3.03 1.80 3.38
CA ARG A 121 1.79 1.05 3.49
C ARG A 121 0.71 1.78 2.73
N ARG A 122 0.01 1.08 1.86
CA ARG A 122 -1.08 1.62 1.05
C ARG A 122 -2.40 1.00 1.47
N ARG A 123 -3.43 1.83 1.56
CA ARG A 123 -4.79 1.37 1.78
C ARG A 123 -5.30 0.70 0.51
N VAL A 124 -5.90 -0.48 0.61
CA VAL A 124 -6.37 -1.24 -0.54
C VAL A 124 -7.78 -1.77 -0.29
N ALA A 125 -8.60 -1.77 -1.33
CA ALA A 125 -9.92 -2.39 -1.32
C ALA A 125 -10.01 -3.49 -2.38
N PHE A 126 -10.78 -4.52 -2.06
CA PHE A 126 -10.97 -5.71 -2.87
C PHE A 126 -12.45 -6.01 -3.05
N SER A 127 -12.79 -6.60 -4.19
CA SER A 127 -14.02 -7.36 -4.38
C SER A 127 -13.67 -8.84 -4.47
N LEU A 128 -14.44 -9.68 -3.79
CA LEU A 128 -14.34 -11.13 -3.84
C LEU A 128 -15.67 -11.71 -4.30
N GLY A 129 -15.63 -12.71 -5.19
CA GLY A 129 -16.83 -13.37 -5.69
C GLY A 129 -16.63 -14.87 -5.90
N SER A 130 -17.64 -15.68 -5.60
CA SER A 130 -17.65 -17.13 -5.78
C SER A 130 -19.04 -17.62 -6.19
N ASN A 131 -19.12 -18.51 -7.18
CA ASN A 131 -20.39 -19.17 -7.55
C ASN A 131 -20.29 -20.67 -7.76
N ILE A 132 -19.15 -21.30 -7.42
CA ILE A 132 -18.95 -22.75 -7.52
C ILE A 132 -18.63 -23.32 -6.14
N GLY A 133 -19.23 -24.47 -5.81
CA GLY A 133 -18.91 -25.24 -4.60
C GLY A 133 -19.30 -24.57 -3.28
N ASP A 134 -18.48 -24.69 -2.26
CA ASP A 134 -18.67 -24.04 -0.97
C ASP A 134 -18.31 -22.55 -1.06
N LYS A 135 -19.25 -21.74 -1.56
CA LYS A 135 -19.06 -20.30 -1.79
C LYS A 135 -18.63 -19.55 -0.53
N PRO A 136 -19.26 -19.73 0.66
CA PRO A 136 -18.78 -19.09 1.89
C PRO A 136 -17.39 -19.55 2.32
N GLY A 137 -17.09 -20.85 2.20
CA GLY A 137 -15.78 -21.41 2.50
C GLY A 137 -14.70 -20.85 1.58
N ASN A 138 -14.97 -20.70 0.29
CA ASN A 138 -14.06 -20.11 -0.69
C ASN A 138 -13.70 -18.67 -0.33
N LEU A 139 -14.70 -17.83 0.00
CA LEU A 139 -14.48 -16.43 0.41
C LEU A 139 -13.67 -16.35 1.70
N ARG A 140 -14.03 -17.11 2.74
CA ARG A 140 -13.30 -17.12 4.01
C ARG A 140 -11.86 -17.58 3.84
N THR A 141 -11.62 -18.61 3.04
CA THR A 141 -10.28 -19.13 2.78
C THR A 141 -9.45 -18.13 1.98
N ALA A 142 -10.04 -17.48 0.97
CA ALA A 142 -9.35 -16.43 0.22
C ALA A 142 -8.92 -15.27 1.13
N LEU A 143 -9.81 -14.77 1.99
CA LEU A 143 -9.52 -13.71 2.96
C LEU A 143 -8.42 -14.12 3.95
N ALA A 144 -8.47 -15.35 4.45
CA ALA A 144 -7.44 -15.89 5.34
C ALA A 144 -6.07 -15.94 4.64
N TRP A 145 -6.00 -16.42 3.40
CA TRP A 145 -4.75 -16.48 2.64
C TRP A 145 -4.22 -15.10 2.24
N MET A 146 -5.11 -14.15 1.90
CA MET A 146 -4.69 -12.75 1.66
C MET A 146 -4.00 -12.16 2.89
N ASN A 147 -4.47 -12.49 4.08
CA ASN A 147 -3.86 -12.07 5.34
C ASN A 147 -2.49 -12.73 5.63
N THR A 148 -2.12 -13.81 4.92
CA THR A 148 -0.78 -14.43 5.03
C THR A 148 0.24 -13.82 4.08
N LEU A 149 -0.18 -12.97 3.15
CA LEU A 149 0.74 -12.28 2.25
C LEU A 149 1.60 -11.28 3.03
N GLU A 150 2.90 -11.33 2.80
CA GLU A 150 3.85 -10.46 3.49
C GLU A 150 3.47 -8.97 3.33
N GLY A 151 3.48 -8.26 4.44
CA GLY A 151 3.13 -6.83 4.46
C GLY A 151 1.67 -6.51 4.16
N THR A 152 0.78 -7.52 4.16
CA THR A 152 -0.67 -7.34 3.92
C THR A 152 -1.46 -7.63 5.19
N VAL A 153 -2.44 -6.77 5.48
CA VAL A 153 -3.37 -6.94 6.60
C VAL A 153 -4.78 -6.57 6.11
N ILE A 154 -5.72 -7.50 6.21
CA ILE A 154 -7.15 -7.24 5.99
C ILE A 154 -7.76 -6.84 7.33
N ASP A 155 -8.33 -5.65 7.42
CA ASP A 155 -8.87 -5.09 8.67
C ASP A 155 -10.39 -4.83 8.64
N ARG A 156 -11.01 -4.87 7.46
CA ARG A 156 -12.46 -4.75 7.30
C ARG A 156 -12.94 -5.73 6.24
N VAL A 157 -14.07 -6.39 6.50
CA VAL A 157 -14.78 -7.26 5.57
C VAL A 157 -16.27 -6.94 5.68
N SER A 158 -16.95 -6.77 4.55
CA SER A 158 -18.39 -6.63 4.51
C SER A 158 -19.10 -7.94 4.87
N ARG A 159 -20.40 -7.90 5.09
CA ARG A 159 -21.23 -9.09 5.00
C ARG A 159 -21.09 -9.76 3.65
N PHE A 160 -21.43 -11.02 3.56
CA PHE A 160 -21.54 -11.73 2.30
C PHE A 160 -22.91 -11.46 1.67
N TYR A 161 -22.92 -11.20 0.36
CA TYR A 161 -24.13 -10.87 -0.38
C TYR A 161 -24.37 -11.88 -1.49
N LYS A 162 -25.56 -12.46 -1.51
CA LYS A 162 -26.05 -13.28 -2.62
C LYS A 162 -26.49 -12.35 -3.73
N THR A 163 -25.98 -12.55 -4.95
CA THR A 163 -26.25 -11.67 -6.09
C THR A 163 -26.50 -12.47 -7.35
N GLU A 164 -27.36 -11.95 -8.22
CA GLU A 164 -27.55 -12.52 -9.56
C GLU A 164 -26.27 -12.44 -10.39
N PRO A 165 -26.05 -13.40 -11.31
CA PRO A 165 -24.93 -13.33 -12.24
C PRO A 165 -25.00 -12.09 -13.12
N TRP A 166 -23.89 -11.35 -13.21
CA TRP A 166 -23.76 -10.21 -14.10
C TRP A 166 -23.14 -10.62 -15.44
N GLY A 167 -23.82 -10.29 -16.54
CA GLY A 167 -23.41 -10.60 -17.91
C GLY A 167 -23.93 -11.94 -18.41
N GLU A 168 -23.31 -13.06 -18.09
CA GLU A 168 -23.85 -14.40 -18.41
C GLU A 168 -24.79 -14.87 -17.28
N THR A 169 -26.07 -15.04 -17.57
CA THR A 169 -27.10 -15.37 -16.55
C THR A 169 -27.36 -16.86 -16.39
N ASP A 170 -26.92 -17.70 -17.33
CA ASP A 170 -27.07 -19.17 -17.26
C ASP A 170 -25.97 -19.78 -16.37
N GLN A 171 -25.98 -19.39 -15.09
CA GLN A 171 -25.08 -19.89 -14.06
C GLN A 171 -25.64 -19.65 -12.65
N ASP A 172 -25.07 -20.35 -11.68
CA ASP A 172 -25.45 -20.17 -10.28
C ASP A 172 -25.20 -18.74 -9.77
N TRP A 173 -26.05 -18.31 -8.82
CA TRP A 173 -25.87 -17.05 -8.11
C TRP A 173 -24.52 -16.96 -7.44
N PHE A 174 -23.97 -15.77 -7.46
CA PHE A 174 -22.72 -15.48 -6.78
C PHE A 174 -22.93 -15.19 -5.29
N LEU A 175 -21.91 -15.46 -4.53
CA LEU A 175 -21.71 -14.87 -3.20
C LEU A 175 -20.55 -13.89 -3.32
N ASN A 176 -20.83 -12.61 -3.05
CA ASN A 176 -19.87 -11.52 -3.15
C ASN A 176 -19.62 -10.88 -1.79
N ALA A 177 -18.42 -10.33 -1.63
CA ALA A 177 -18.05 -9.51 -0.49
C ALA A 177 -17.02 -8.47 -0.92
N CYS A 178 -16.92 -7.39 -0.15
CA CYS A 178 -15.77 -6.48 -0.22
C CYS A 178 -14.92 -6.57 1.03
N ALA A 179 -13.64 -6.35 0.86
CA ALA A 179 -12.70 -6.26 1.96
C ALA A 179 -11.79 -5.04 1.80
N MET A 180 -11.31 -4.51 2.90
CA MET A 180 -10.28 -3.48 2.93
C MET A 180 -9.12 -3.90 3.81
N GLY A 181 -7.97 -3.31 3.52
CA GLY A 181 -6.77 -3.61 4.26
C GLY A 181 -5.62 -2.69 3.93
N TRP A 182 -4.44 -3.13 4.27
CA TRP A 182 -3.19 -2.45 3.99
C TRP A 182 -2.23 -3.40 3.29
N THR A 183 -1.43 -2.89 2.37
CA THR A 183 -0.35 -3.66 1.75
C THR A 183 0.91 -2.82 1.59
N THR A 184 2.08 -3.46 1.65
CA THR A 184 3.38 -2.86 1.28
C THR A 184 3.84 -3.32 -0.10
N ALA A 185 3.10 -4.24 -0.73
CA ALA A 185 3.45 -4.77 -2.04
C ALA A 185 3.20 -3.75 -3.16
N ALA A 186 4.07 -3.76 -4.17
CA ALA A 186 3.82 -3.01 -5.39
C ALA A 186 2.57 -3.55 -6.12
N PRO A 187 1.73 -2.69 -6.76
CA PRO A 187 0.40 -3.07 -7.25
C PRO A 187 0.37 -4.30 -8.15
N VAL A 188 1.28 -4.40 -9.14
CA VAL A 188 1.34 -5.54 -10.06
C VAL A 188 1.80 -6.82 -9.37
N VAL A 189 2.77 -6.72 -8.45
CA VAL A 189 3.25 -7.86 -7.65
C VAL A 189 2.13 -8.38 -6.76
N PHE A 190 1.36 -7.45 -6.18
CA PHE A 190 0.23 -7.78 -5.33
C PHE A 190 -0.88 -8.48 -6.13
N LEU A 191 -1.24 -7.96 -7.31
CA LEU A 191 -2.17 -8.63 -8.22
C LEU A 191 -1.74 -10.06 -8.52
N GLN A 192 -0.45 -10.27 -8.85
CA GLN A 192 0.08 -11.61 -9.12
C GLN A 192 -0.07 -12.55 -7.92
N ALA A 193 0.14 -12.05 -6.69
CA ALA A 193 -0.04 -12.84 -5.47
C ALA A 193 -1.52 -13.22 -5.29
N LEU A 194 -2.47 -12.30 -5.52
CA LEU A 194 -3.90 -12.59 -5.47
C LEU A 194 -4.32 -13.62 -6.53
N LYS A 195 -3.82 -13.50 -7.76
CA LYS A 195 -4.12 -14.48 -8.82
C LYS A 195 -3.53 -15.88 -8.51
N ARG A 196 -2.42 -15.96 -7.77
CA ARG A 196 -1.92 -17.25 -7.24
C ARG A 196 -2.87 -17.85 -6.20
N ILE A 197 -3.44 -17.03 -5.32
CA ILE A 197 -4.46 -17.48 -4.37
C ILE A 197 -5.65 -18.06 -5.11
N GLU A 198 -6.18 -17.38 -6.13
CA GLU A 198 -7.29 -17.88 -6.94
C GLU A 198 -6.98 -19.25 -7.58
N LEU A 199 -5.80 -19.40 -8.21
CA LEU A 199 -5.37 -20.65 -8.83
C LEU A 199 -5.27 -21.78 -7.80
N THR A 200 -4.70 -21.50 -6.61
CA THR A 200 -4.53 -22.50 -5.55
C THR A 200 -5.87 -22.94 -4.96
N LEU A 201 -6.88 -22.06 -4.95
CA LEU A 201 -8.25 -22.37 -4.55
C LEU A 201 -9.07 -23.07 -5.67
N GLY A 202 -8.41 -23.46 -6.77
CA GLY A 202 -9.01 -24.24 -7.82
C GLY A 202 -9.70 -23.41 -8.92
N ARG A 203 -9.38 -22.13 -9.07
CA ARG A 203 -9.81 -21.35 -10.23
C ARG A 203 -9.18 -21.92 -11.50
N VAL A 204 -10.02 -22.37 -12.42
CA VAL A 204 -9.59 -22.83 -13.74
C VAL A 204 -9.80 -21.70 -14.74
N PRO A 205 -8.84 -21.41 -15.64
CA PRO A 205 -9.06 -20.49 -16.75
C PRO A 205 -10.26 -20.95 -17.57
N GLY A 206 -11.23 -20.07 -17.76
CA GLY A 206 -12.48 -20.37 -18.42
C GLY A 206 -12.99 -19.21 -19.27
N ARG A 207 -14.26 -19.27 -19.71
CA ARG A 207 -14.91 -18.19 -20.46
C ARG A 207 -14.92 -16.90 -19.62
N ARG A 208 -14.82 -15.75 -20.29
CA ARG A 208 -15.05 -14.45 -19.69
C ARG A 208 -16.45 -14.42 -19.06
N TRP A 209 -16.55 -13.99 -17.81
CA TRP A 209 -17.78 -13.99 -16.97
C TRP A 209 -18.39 -15.38 -16.66
N GLY A 210 -17.68 -16.46 -16.93
CA GLY A 210 -18.13 -17.80 -16.57
C GLY A 210 -18.03 -18.11 -15.07
N PRO A 211 -18.53 -19.28 -14.66
CA PRO A 211 -18.50 -19.71 -13.25
C PRO A 211 -17.07 -19.82 -12.72
N ARG A 212 -16.87 -19.48 -11.44
CA ARG A 212 -15.55 -19.50 -10.80
C ARG A 212 -15.62 -19.85 -9.33
N THR A 213 -14.62 -20.62 -8.86
CA THR A 213 -14.48 -20.95 -7.44
C THR A 213 -14.23 -19.71 -6.61
N ILE A 214 -13.36 -18.81 -7.09
CA ILE A 214 -13.07 -17.52 -6.47
C ILE A 214 -12.57 -16.51 -7.51
N ASP A 215 -12.95 -15.27 -7.37
CA ASP A 215 -12.44 -14.12 -8.09
C ASP A 215 -12.04 -13.04 -7.10
N ILE A 216 -10.85 -12.46 -7.26
CA ILE A 216 -10.35 -11.42 -6.37
C ILE A 216 -9.89 -10.26 -7.24
N ASP A 217 -10.62 -9.15 -7.20
CA ASP A 217 -10.29 -7.94 -7.92
C ASP A 217 -9.82 -6.84 -6.95
N ILE A 218 -8.74 -6.13 -7.32
CA ILE A 218 -8.31 -4.93 -6.63
C ILE A 218 -9.19 -3.78 -7.12
N LEU A 219 -9.90 -3.11 -6.21
CA LEU A 219 -10.79 -2.00 -6.53
C LEU A 219 -10.04 -0.68 -6.61
N PHE A 220 -9.23 -0.38 -5.60
CA PHE A 220 -8.33 0.78 -5.57
C PHE A 220 -7.18 0.55 -4.58
N ILE A 221 -6.11 1.32 -4.74
CA ILE A 221 -4.98 1.39 -3.80
C ILE A 221 -4.68 2.86 -3.52
N ASP A 222 -4.99 3.37 -2.33
CA ASP A 222 -5.01 4.81 -2.02
C ASP A 222 -5.68 5.61 -3.16
N ASP A 223 -5.04 6.71 -3.58
CA ASP A 223 -5.44 7.54 -4.72
C ASP A 223 -4.65 7.18 -5.99
N LEU A 224 -4.06 5.96 -6.06
CA LEU A 224 -3.21 5.57 -7.17
C LEU A 224 -4.04 5.41 -8.46
N GLU A 225 -3.67 6.15 -9.48
CA GLU A 225 -4.17 5.96 -10.84
C GLU A 225 -3.14 5.20 -11.67
N MET A 226 -3.58 4.11 -12.27
CA MET A 226 -2.71 3.23 -13.08
C MET A 226 -3.52 2.63 -14.23
N GLU A 227 -2.95 2.66 -15.42
CA GLU A 227 -3.50 1.96 -16.58
C GLU A 227 -2.39 1.17 -17.26
N THR A 228 -2.43 -0.15 -17.08
CA THR A 228 -1.49 -1.09 -17.71
C THR A 228 -2.26 -2.25 -18.33
N PRO A 229 -1.65 -3.05 -19.19
CA PRO A 229 -2.29 -4.26 -19.72
C PRO A 229 -2.73 -5.28 -18.66
N LEU A 230 -2.11 -5.24 -17.48
CA LEU A 230 -2.37 -6.20 -16.39
C LEU A 230 -3.31 -5.65 -15.32
N LEU A 231 -3.27 -4.34 -15.05
CA LEU A 231 -3.97 -3.72 -13.93
C LEU A 231 -4.39 -2.30 -14.27
N THR A 232 -5.66 -2.01 -14.05
CA THR A 232 -6.23 -0.64 -14.09
C THR A 232 -6.72 -0.29 -12.69
N LEU A 233 -6.26 0.82 -12.15
CA LEU A 233 -6.67 1.36 -10.84
C LEU A 233 -7.11 2.82 -11.00
N PRO A 234 -8.19 3.23 -10.36
CA PRO A 234 -9.21 2.37 -9.74
C PRO A 234 -9.85 1.42 -10.76
N HIS A 235 -10.42 0.31 -10.27
CA HIS A 235 -11.04 -0.69 -11.15
C HIS A 235 -12.14 -0.04 -11.99
N ARG A 236 -12.05 -0.18 -13.34
CA ARG A 236 -12.88 0.54 -14.32
C ARG A 236 -14.38 0.44 -14.09
N ASP A 237 -14.85 -0.71 -13.58
CA ASP A 237 -16.28 -0.97 -13.42
C ASP A 237 -16.75 -0.91 -11.97
N MET A 238 -15.92 -0.46 -11.01
CA MET A 238 -16.29 -0.51 -9.60
C MET A 238 -17.54 0.30 -9.27
N PHE A 239 -17.75 1.42 -9.97
CA PHE A 239 -18.90 2.29 -9.78
C PHE A 239 -20.14 1.90 -10.58
N ASN A 240 -20.03 0.88 -11.45
CA ASN A 240 -21.12 0.41 -12.31
C ASN A 240 -21.67 -0.95 -11.85
N ARG A 241 -21.12 -1.51 -10.77
CA ARG A 241 -21.46 -2.85 -10.26
C ARG A 241 -22.05 -2.75 -8.87
N ALA A 242 -23.35 -2.95 -8.74
CA ALA A 242 -24.05 -2.91 -7.47
C ALA A 242 -23.50 -3.94 -6.47
N PHE A 243 -23.16 -5.16 -6.95
CA PHE A 243 -22.57 -6.23 -6.16
C PHE A 243 -21.16 -5.92 -5.63
N VAL A 244 -20.53 -4.83 -6.10
CA VAL A 244 -19.29 -4.24 -5.58
C VAL A 244 -19.61 -3.07 -4.65
N LEU A 245 -20.42 -2.09 -5.14
CA LEU A 245 -20.64 -0.84 -4.42
C LEU A 245 -21.38 -1.02 -3.09
N ILE A 246 -22.39 -1.89 -3.05
CA ILE A 246 -23.20 -2.09 -1.83
C ILE A 246 -22.36 -2.71 -0.72
N PRO A 247 -21.64 -3.84 -0.93
CA PRO A 247 -20.74 -4.37 0.08
C PRO A 247 -19.59 -3.41 0.44
N LEU A 248 -19.07 -2.66 -0.53
CA LEU A 248 -17.98 -1.72 -0.28
C LEU A 248 -18.45 -0.53 0.57
N ALA A 249 -19.66 -0.01 0.33
CA ALA A 249 -20.22 1.08 1.11
C ALA A 249 -20.45 0.70 2.59
N GLU A 250 -20.68 -0.56 2.88
CA GLU A 250 -20.80 -1.05 4.27
C GLU A 250 -19.52 -0.80 5.09
N ILE A 251 -18.35 -0.87 4.45
CA ILE A 251 -17.05 -0.81 5.12
C ILE A 251 -16.25 0.45 4.78
N ALA A 252 -16.67 1.20 3.77
CA ALA A 252 -15.92 2.34 3.21
C ALA A 252 -16.82 3.48 2.70
N ALA A 253 -18.00 3.73 3.31
CA ALA A 253 -18.95 4.74 2.82
C ALA A 253 -18.33 6.14 2.63
N GLU A 254 -17.45 6.54 3.55
CA GLU A 254 -16.81 7.87 3.55
C GLU A 254 -15.59 7.97 2.59
N GLN A 255 -15.11 6.85 2.06
CA GLN A 255 -13.98 6.87 1.15
C GLN A 255 -14.35 7.55 -0.17
N VAL A 256 -13.46 8.42 -0.64
CA VAL A 256 -13.57 9.08 -1.96
C VAL A 256 -12.58 8.42 -2.91
N VAL A 257 -13.04 8.06 -4.10
CA VAL A 257 -12.23 7.48 -5.18
C VAL A 257 -12.57 8.22 -6.46
N GLN A 258 -11.58 8.80 -7.13
CA GLN A 258 -11.77 9.67 -8.31
C GLN A 258 -12.84 10.76 -8.11
N GLY A 259 -12.81 11.41 -6.95
CA GLY A 259 -13.76 12.47 -6.61
C GLY A 259 -15.19 12.02 -6.29
N ARG A 260 -15.47 10.71 -6.30
CA ARG A 260 -16.79 10.13 -5.98
C ARG A 260 -16.76 9.45 -4.62
N LYS A 261 -17.66 9.83 -3.73
CA LYS A 261 -17.85 9.19 -2.43
C LYS A 261 -18.56 7.85 -2.62
N ILE A 262 -18.02 6.77 -2.03
CA ILE A 262 -18.53 5.41 -2.22
C ILE A 262 -19.97 5.29 -1.71
N GLY A 263 -20.28 5.86 -0.54
CA GLY A 263 -21.63 5.81 0.03
C GLY A 263 -22.68 6.48 -0.85
N ASP A 264 -22.35 7.65 -1.43
CA ASP A 264 -23.25 8.37 -2.34
C ASP A 264 -23.46 7.58 -3.65
N ALA A 265 -22.40 7.00 -4.18
CA ALA A 265 -22.46 6.16 -5.38
C ALA A 265 -23.30 4.89 -5.14
N ALA A 266 -23.18 4.27 -3.97
CA ALA A 266 -23.98 3.09 -3.62
C ALA A 266 -25.47 3.41 -3.44
N THR A 267 -25.80 4.59 -2.92
CA THR A 267 -27.19 5.05 -2.80
C THR A 267 -27.82 5.37 -4.16
N GLY A 268 -27.01 5.85 -5.10
CA GLY A 268 -27.47 6.25 -6.44
C GLY A 268 -27.48 5.12 -7.48
N ILE A 269 -27.01 3.90 -7.12
CA ILE A 269 -27.02 2.79 -8.08
C ILE A 269 -28.38 2.12 -8.12
N ASP A 270 -28.88 1.89 -9.34
CA ASP A 270 -30.17 1.23 -9.55
C ASP A 270 -30.01 -0.29 -9.35
N VAL A 271 -30.86 -0.87 -8.46
CA VAL A 271 -30.86 -2.30 -8.10
C VAL A 271 -32.30 -2.75 -7.93
N ALA A 272 -32.69 -3.80 -8.64
CA ALA A 272 -34.01 -4.38 -8.42
C ALA A 272 -34.09 -5.07 -7.06
N GLU A 273 -35.30 -5.10 -6.49
CA GLU A 273 -35.52 -5.75 -5.19
C GLU A 273 -35.23 -7.25 -5.29
N GLY A 274 -34.32 -7.73 -4.45
CA GLY A 274 -33.91 -9.13 -4.42
C GLY A 274 -32.63 -9.47 -5.19
N ASP A 275 -32.11 -8.59 -6.04
CA ASP A 275 -30.88 -8.86 -6.82
C ASP A 275 -29.62 -8.95 -5.96
N ILE A 276 -29.63 -8.26 -4.80
CA ILE A 276 -28.51 -8.24 -3.85
C ILE A 276 -29.07 -8.41 -2.43
N VAL A 277 -28.87 -9.59 -1.88
CA VAL A 277 -29.41 -9.96 -0.57
C VAL A 277 -28.26 -10.31 0.39
N PRO A 278 -28.14 -9.65 1.55
CA PRO A 278 -27.15 -10.07 2.54
C PRO A 278 -27.43 -11.51 2.97
N LEU A 279 -26.38 -12.31 3.11
CA LEU A 279 -26.46 -13.63 3.68
C LEU A 279 -26.68 -13.49 5.19
N GLU A 280 -27.76 -14.04 5.69
CA GLU A 280 -27.98 -14.17 7.14
C GLU A 280 -26.99 -15.21 7.70
N GLU A 281 -26.32 -14.89 8.81
CA GLU A 281 -25.37 -15.78 9.49
C GLU A 281 -26.06 -16.97 10.17
#